data_182a1bd7f42ea9d6ac3a9995cf5b8831
#
_entry.id   182a1bd7f42ea9d6ac3a9995cf5b8831
#
_cell.length_a   1.000
_cell.length_b   1.000
_cell.length_c   1.000
_cell.angle_alpha   90.00
_cell.angle_beta   90.00
_cell.angle_gamma   90.00
#
_symmetry.space_group_name_H-M   'P 1'
#
loop_
_entity.id
_entity.type
_entity.pdbx_description
1 polymer ?
#
loop_
_entity_poly.entity_id
_entity_poly.type
_entity_poly.pdbx_seq_one_letter_code
_entity_poly.pdbx_strand_id
1 'polypeptide(L)'
;MNESRAALDDLTHRFFAAFTNRDGARPAVDDLYGLFLPQAVITKRSGDACEIHTLAQFIEPRRQLLTGGTLVDFHEEEVAAHTEVFAGIAQRWCTYRKAGVLNGRPFAGQGTKTIQFVQLDGAWRISALAWEDEPTAVLPSDPKSSVSR
;
A
#
# COMPACT_ATOMS: atom_id res chain seq x y z
N MET A 1 -14.61 -18.41 9.32
CA MET A 1 -14.68 -17.05 9.87
C MET A 1 -13.35 -16.64 10.42
N ASN A 2 -12.94 -17.26 11.52
CA ASN A 2 -11.65 -16.87 12.11
C ASN A 2 -10.48 -17.17 11.18
N GLU A 3 -10.56 -18.28 10.45
CA GLU A 3 -9.49 -18.63 9.50
C GLU A 3 -9.40 -17.64 8.37
N SER A 4 -10.54 -17.19 7.85
CA SER A 4 -10.54 -16.21 6.78
C SER A 4 -9.99 -14.87 7.26
N ARG A 5 -10.40 -14.44 8.45
CA ARG A 5 -9.92 -13.19 9.00
C ARG A 5 -8.41 -13.23 9.23
N ALA A 6 -7.90 -14.34 9.76
CA ALA A 6 -6.47 -14.49 9.96
C ALA A 6 -5.71 -14.48 8.64
N ALA A 7 -6.26 -15.14 7.62
CA ALA A 7 -5.64 -15.16 6.30
C ALA A 7 -5.60 -13.77 5.68
N LEU A 8 -6.66 -12.99 5.86
CA LEU A 8 -6.71 -11.63 5.33
C LEU A 8 -5.78 -10.70 6.08
N ASP A 9 -5.66 -10.87 7.39
CA ASP A 9 -4.69 -10.11 8.18
C ASP A 9 -3.27 -10.41 7.70
N ASP A 10 -2.96 -11.69 7.49
CA ASP A 10 -1.64 -12.10 7.03
C ASP A 10 -1.35 -11.54 5.63
N LEU A 11 -2.32 -11.65 4.73
CA LEU A 11 -2.15 -11.15 3.37
C LEU A 11 -1.89 -9.64 3.37
N THR A 12 -2.64 -8.91 4.20
CA THR A 12 -2.47 -7.47 4.31
C THR A 12 -1.11 -7.12 4.90
N HIS A 13 -0.67 -7.87 5.92
CA HIS A 13 0.64 -7.66 6.50
C HIS A 13 1.74 -7.85 5.46
N ARG A 14 1.63 -8.91 4.65
CA ARG A 14 2.60 -9.18 3.60
C ARG A 14 2.58 -8.10 2.53
N PHE A 15 1.40 -7.57 2.24
CA PHE A 15 1.29 -6.46 1.29
C PHE A 15 2.10 -5.25 1.76
N PHE A 16 1.91 -4.82 3.00
CA PHE A 16 2.64 -3.66 3.51
C PHE A 16 4.14 -3.96 3.61
N ALA A 17 4.50 -5.15 4.06
CA ALA A 17 5.90 -5.50 4.24
C ALA A 17 6.68 -5.55 2.93
N ALA A 18 5.99 -5.78 1.81
CA ALA A 18 6.66 -5.92 0.52
C ALA A 18 7.39 -4.65 0.07
N PHE A 19 7.04 -3.50 0.64
CA PHE A 19 7.64 -2.24 0.22
C PHE A 19 8.81 -1.82 1.10
N THR A 20 9.10 -2.52 2.19
CA THR A 20 10.09 -2.02 3.13
C THR A 20 11.51 -2.24 2.61
N ASN A 21 12.31 -1.17 2.65
CA ASN A 21 13.74 -1.26 2.43
C ASN A 21 14.49 -0.54 3.55
N ARG A 22 13.85 -0.40 4.70
CA ARG A 22 14.44 0.22 5.89
C ARG A 22 15.56 -0.66 6.43
N ASP A 23 16.60 -0.04 6.95
CA ASP A 23 17.71 -0.72 7.61
C ASP A 23 18.40 -1.74 6.70
N GLY A 24 18.47 -1.42 5.40
CA GLY A 24 19.12 -2.30 4.45
C GLY A 24 18.30 -3.49 4.03
N ALA A 25 17.04 -3.57 4.43
CA ALA A 25 16.19 -4.68 4.02
C ALA A 25 15.98 -4.64 2.51
N ARG A 26 15.89 -5.82 1.92
CA ARG A 26 15.58 -5.93 0.50
C ARG A 26 14.06 -5.96 0.34
N PRO A 27 13.48 -5.04 -0.43
CA PRO A 27 12.03 -5.04 -0.60
C PRO A 27 11.58 -6.28 -1.37
N ALA A 28 10.48 -6.88 -0.90
CA ALA A 28 9.94 -8.10 -1.50
C ALA A 28 8.87 -7.76 -2.53
N VAL A 29 9.23 -6.90 -3.48
CA VAL A 29 8.26 -6.36 -4.44
C VAL A 29 7.67 -7.45 -5.32
N ASP A 30 8.47 -8.49 -5.64
CA ASP A 30 7.97 -9.58 -6.45
C ASP A 30 6.84 -10.35 -5.78
N ASP A 31 6.79 -10.36 -4.45
CA ASP A 31 5.74 -11.05 -3.71
C ASP A 31 4.36 -10.44 -4.00
N LEU A 32 4.33 -9.17 -4.37
CA LEU A 32 3.07 -8.50 -4.65
C LEU A 32 2.28 -9.18 -5.75
N TYR A 33 2.97 -9.72 -6.77
CA TYR A 33 2.28 -10.39 -7.86
C TYR A 33 1.47 -11.59 -7.37
N GLY A 34 1.91 -12.24 -6.30
CA GLY A 34 1.20 -13.38 -5.75
C GLY A 34 0.08 -13.01 -4.79
N LEU A 35 0.02 -11.76 -4.36
CA LEU A 35 -1.01 -11.32 -3.41
C LEU A 35 -2.25 -10.79 -4.10
N PHE A 36 -2.15 -10.45 -5.38
CA PHE A 36 -3.23 -9.85 -6.16
C PHE A 36 -3.73 -10.80 -7.23
N LEU A 37 -4.98 -10.63 -7.63
CA LEU A 37 -5.43 -11.19 -8.90
C LEU A 37 -4.69 -10.48 -10.03
N PRO A 38 -4.37 -11.19 -11.13
CA PRO A 38 -3.69 -10.52 -12.25
C PRO A 38 -4.47 -9.35 -12.83
N GLN A 39 -5.79 -9.40 -12.73
CA GLN A 39 -6.67 -8.36 -13.28
C GLN A 39 -7.02 -7.28 -12.25
N ALA A 40 -6.36 -7.26 -11.11
CA ALA A 40 -6.67 -6.32 -10.04
C ALA A 40 -6.61 -4.88 -10.54
N VAL A 41 -7.49 -4.05 -9.97
CA VAL A 41 -7.54 -2.62 -10.27
C VAL A 41 -6.98 -1.88 -9.08
N ILE A 42 -6.02 -1.01 -9.32
CA ILE A 42 -5.37 -0.26 -8.27
C ILE A 42 -5.54 1.23 -8.55
N THR A 43 -6.12 1.94 -7.61
CA THR A 43 -6.48 3.34 -7.80
C THR A 43 -5.82 4.21 -6.73
N LYS A 44 -5.19 5.28 -7.17
CA LYS A 44 -4.64 6.29 -6.27
C LYS A 44 -5.35 7.60 -6.50
N ARG A 45 -5.84 8.18 -5.43
CA ARG A 45 -6.48 9.49 -5.45
C ARG A 45 -5.55 10.52 -4.82
N SER A 46 -5.40 11.68 -5.47
CA SER A 46 -4.58 12.77 -4.95
C SER A 46 -5.26 14.08 -5.31
N GLY A 47 -5.87 14.75 -4.33
CA GLY A 47 -6.62 15.95 -4.62
C GLY A 47 -7.70 15.67 -5.64
N ASP A 48 -7.64 16.32 -6.80
CA ASP A 48 -8.60 16.09 -7.88
C ASP A 48 -8.15 15.03 -8.87
N ALA A 49 -6.93 14.52 -8.71
CA ALA A 49 -6.39 13.53 -9.64
C ALA A 49 -6.77 12.12 -9.21
N CYS A 50 -6.95 11.26 -10.20
CA CYS A 50 -7.28 9.86 -9.97
C CYS A 50 -6.47 9.04 -10.96
N GLU A 51 -5.57 8.21 -10.45
CA GLU A 51 -4.74 7.34 -11.27
C GLU A 51 -5.23 5.91 -11.12
N ILE A 52 -5.48 5.25 -12.24
CA ILE A 52 -5.95 3.88 -12.25
C ILE A 52 -4.89 3.03 -12.94
N HIS A 53 -4.42 2.01 -12.24
CA HIS A 53 -3.29 1.21 -12.69
C HIS A 53 -3.65 -0.26 -12.77
N THR A 54 -3.04 -0.94 -13.73
CA THR A 54 -2.94 -2.40 -13.70
C THR A 54 -1.94 -2.78 -12.63
N LEU A 55 -1.87 -4.08 -12.35
CA LEU A 55 -0.94 -4.58 -11.34
C LEU A 55 0.51 -4.22 -11.69
N ALA A 56 0.91 -4.44 -12.94
CA ALA A 56 2.28 -4.11 -13.35
C ALA A 56 2.55 -2.61 -13.30
N GLN A 57 1.58 -1.79 -13.69
CA GLN A 57 1.72 -0.34 -13.62
C GLN A 57 1.87 0.15 -12.18
N PHE A 58 1.32 -0.59 -11.23
CA PHE A 58 1.49 -0.27 -9.83
C PHE A 58 2.84 -0.75 -9.30
N ILE A 59 3.23 -1.97 -9.62
CA ILE A 59 4.40 -2.61 -9.01
C ILE A 59 5.71 -2.09 -9.60
N GLU A 60 5.81 -2.00 -10.94
CA GLU A 60 7.11 -1.76 -11.54
C GLU A 60 7.72 -0.38 -11.24
N PRO A 61 6.95 0.71 -11.24
CA PRO A 61 7.55 1.99 -10.82
C PRO A 61 8.03 1.95 -9.37
N ARG A 62 7.33 1.23 -8.50
CA ARG A 62 7.75 1.11 -7.10
C ARG A 62 9.00 0.26 -6.95
N ARG A 63 9.14 -0.77 -7.77
CA ARG A 63 10.39 -1.53 -7.81
C ARG A 63 11.57 -0.60 -8.12
N GLN A 64 11.41 0.23 -9.14
CA GLN A 64 12.47 1.17 -9.51
C GLN A 64 12.81 2.12 -8.36
N LEU A 65 11.78 2.68 -7.73
CA LEU A 65 11.98 3.62 -6.62
C LEU A 65 12.70 2.95 -5.45
N LEU A 66 12.29 1.73 -5.10
CA LEU A 66 12.75 1.07 -3.87
C LEU A 66 14.09 0.38 -4.04
N THR A 67 14.49 0.06 -5.27
CA THR A 67 15.76 -0.62 -5.51
C THR A 67 16.79 0.26 -6.19
N GLY A 68 16.39 1.41 -6.72
CA GLY A 68 17.27 2.29 -7.47
C GLY A 68 17.87 3.44 -6.68
N GLY A 69 17.61 3.50 -5.38
CA GLY A 69 18.20 4.55 -4.55
C GLY A 69 17.37 5.83 -4.45
N THR A 70 16.25 5.91 -5.17
CA THR A 70 15.40 7.10 -5.15
C THR A 70 14.60 7.17 -3.86
N LEU A 71 14.00 6.06 -3.47
CA LEU A 71 13.21 5.94 -2.23
C LEU A 71 13.93 4.94 -1.33
N VAL A 72 14.51 5.42 -0.24
CA VAL A 72 15.29 4.58 0.64
C VAL A 72 14.76 4.69 2.06
N ASP A 73 15.14 3.72 2.87
CA ASP A 73 14.78 3.68 4.29
C ASP A 73 13.26 3.78 4.45
N PHE A 74 12.52 3.17 3.54
CA PHE A 74 11.08 3.27 3.47
C PHE A 74 10.40 2.17 4.28
N HIS A 75 9.32 2.55 4.93
CA HIS A 75 8.51 1.63 5.71
C HIS A 75 7.07 2.13 5.69
N GLU A 76 6.15 1.21 5.49
CA GLU A 76 4.72 1.51 5.53
C GLU A 76 4.04 0.45 6.38
N GLU A 77 3.14 0.86 7.28
CA GLU A 77 2.48 -0.08 8.17
C GLU A 77 1.03 0.30 8.36
N GLU A 78 0.22 -0.71 8.62
CA GLU A 78 -1.19 -0.52 8.94
C GLU A 78 -1.31 -0.04 10.38
N VAL A 79 -2.15 0.96 10.60
CA VAL A 79 -2.37 1.53 11.93
C VAL A 79 -3.64 0.95 12.55
N ALA A 80 -4.72 0.89 11.77
CA ALA A 80 -6.01 0.38 12.23
C ALA A 80 -6.73 -0.21 11.04
N ALA A 81 -7.60 -1.19 11.30
CA ALA A 81 -8.31 -1.85 10.21
C ALA A 81 -9.66 -2.37 10.67
N HIS A 82 -10.57 -2.44 9.72
CA HIS A 82 -11.87 -3.08 9.89
C HIS A 82 -12.12 -3.95 8.66
N THR A 83 -12.34 -5.24 8.87
CA THR A 83 -12.54 -6.19 7.80
C THR A 83 -13.89 -6.86 7.95
N GLU A 84 -14.62 -6.97 6.84
CA GLU A 84 -15.87 -7.72 6.80
C GLU A 84 -15.75 -8.81 5.75
N VAL A 85 -16.28 -9.98 6.08
CA VAL A 85 -16.17 -11.17 5.25
C VAL A 85 -17.53 -11.78 5.05
N PHE A 86 -17.84 -12.14 3.81
CA PHE A 86 -19.00 -12.94 3.50
C PHE A 86 -18.59 -14.00 2.50
N ALA A 87 -18.66 -15.28 2.92
CA ALA A 87 -18.24 -16.40 2.08
C ALA A 87 -16.87 -16.13 1.47
N GLY A 88 -16.78 -16.07 0.15
CA GLY A 88 -15.50 -15.90 -0.54
C GLY A 88 -15.18 -14.47 -0.95
N ILE A 89 -15.84 -13.49 -0.36
CA ILE A 89 -15.49 -12.08 -0.61
C ILE A 89 -15.25 -11.38 0.71
N ALA A 90 -14.41 -10.33 0.67
CA ALA A 90 -14.12 -9.57 1.86
C ALA A 90 -13.73 -8.15 1.49
N GLN A 91 -13.86 -7.26 2.44
CA GLN A 91 -13.51 -5.85 2.25
C GLN A 91 -12.86 -5.34 3.52
N ARG A 92 -11.79 -4.53 3.34
CA ARG A 92 -11.03 -4.02 4.46
C ARG A 92 -10.85 -2.52 4.29
N TRP A 93 -11.14 -1.80 5.34
CA TRP A 93 -10.89 -0.38 5.47
C TRP A 93 -9.72 -0.24 6.41
N CYS A 94 -8.64 0.40 6.00
CA CYS A 94 -7.51 0.53 6.91
C CYS A 94 -6.85 1.88 6.79
N THR A 95 -6.29 2.32 7.90
CA THR A 95 -5.44 3.50 7.92
C THR A 95 -3.99 3.03 8.01
N TYR A 96 -3.09 3.81 7.47
CA TYR A 96 -1.69 3.46 7.41
C TYR A 96 -0.83 4.70 7.64
N ARG A 97 0.41 4.46 7.97
CA ARG A 97 1.42 5.50 7.98
C ARG A 97 2.67 5.00 7.28
N LYS A 98 3.42 5.92 6.74
CA LYS A 98 4.62 5.61 6.00
C LYS A 98 5.68 6.65 6.27
N ALA A 99 6.93 6.27 6.08
CA ALA A 99 8.06 7.17 6.24
C ALA A 99 9.21 6.66 5.41
N GLY A 100 10.08 7.55 5.00
CA GLY A 100 11.24 7.19 4.21
C GLY A 100 12.01 8.43 3.80
N VAL A 101 12.92 8.23 2.85
CA VAL A 101 13.71 9.31 2.27
C VAL A 101 13.54 9.25 0.76
N LEU A 102 12.95 10.29 0.19
CA LEU A 102 12.68 10.35 -1.25
C LEU A 102 13.53 11.45 -1.85
N ASN A 103 14.38 11.07 -2.81
CA ASN A 103 15.28 12.01 -3.46
C ASN A 103 16.12 12.78 -2.43
N GLY A 104 16.59 12.10 -1.40
CA GLY A 104 17.41 12.70 -0.36
C GLY A 104 16.65 13.48 0.70
N ARG A 105 15.32 13.52 0.63
CA ARG A 105 14.50 14.28 1.57
C ARG A 105 13.66 13.35 2.43
N PRO A 106 13.81 13.42 3.76
CA PRO A 106 12.94 12.65 4.65
C PRO A 106 11.50 13.09 4.52
N PHE A 107 10.59 12.13 4.61
CA PHE A 107 9.18 12.44 4.60
C PHE A 107 8.44 11.43 5.46
N ALA A 108 7.22 11.81 5.87
CA ALA A 108 6.31 10.92 6.57
C ALA A 108 4.91 11.29 6.14
N GLY A 109 4.03 10.32 6.13
CA GLY A 109 2.64 10.55 5.75
C GLY A 109 1.75 9.47 6.30
N GLN A 110 0.46 9.67 6.10
CA GLN A 110 -0.55 8.70 6.51
C GLN A 110 -1.75 8.84 5.58
N GLY A 111 -2.65 7.87 5.63
CA GLY A 111 -3.82 7.90 4.79
C GLY A 111 -4.71 6.71 5.03
N THR A 112 -5.59 6.46 4.07
CA THR A 112 -6.57 5.39 4.15
C THR A 112 -6.54 4.56 2.88
N LYS A 113 -6.65 3.24 3.05
CA LYS A 113 -6.80 2.31 1.94
C LYS A 113 -8.08 1.54 2.09
N THR A 114 -8.71 1.23 0.96
CA THR A 114 -9.79 0.25 0.91
C THR A 114 -9.30 -0.90 0.05
N ILE A 115 -9.48 -2.11 0.55
CA ILE A 115 -8.97 -3.30 -0.11
C ILE A 115 -10.10 -4.29 -0.26
N GLN A 116 -10.27 -4.79 -1.47
CA GLN A 116 -11.26 -5.81 -1.74
C GLN A 116 -10.54 -7.12 -2.03
N PHE A 117 -11.04 -8.20 -1.42
CA PHE A 117 -10.44 -9.53 -1.56
C PHE A 117 -11.46 -10.51 -2.10
N VAL A 118 -10.97 -11.48 -2.83
CA VAL A 118 -11.79 -12.63 -3.24
C VAL A 118 -11.00 -13.89 -2.98
N GLN A 119 -11.71 -14.97 -2.67
CA GLN A 119 -11.11 -16.27 -2.50
C GLN A 119 -11.29 -17.05 -3.81
N LEU A 120 -10.18 -17.48 -4.38
CA LEU A 120 -10.18 -18.20 -5.64
C LEU A 120 -9.33 -19.45 -5.46
N ASP A 121 -9.92 -20.61 -5.73
CA ASP A 121 -9.22 -21.88 -5.60
C ASP A 121 -8.60 -22.04 -4.21
N GLY A 122 -9.34 -21.63 -3.19
CA GLY A 122 -8.93 -21.78 -1.81
C GLY A 122 -7.96 -20.73 -1.29
N ALA A 123 -7.57 -19.77 -2.11
CA ALA A 123 -6.61 -18.73 -1.69
C ALA A 123 -7.22 -17.36 -1.83
N TRP A 124 -7.00 -16.52 -0.82
CA TRP A 124 -7.43 -15.12 -0.87
C TRP A 124 -6.45 -14.29 -1.70
N ARG A 125 -7.03 -13.38 -2.50
CA ARG A 125 -6.24 -12.46 -3.33
C ARG A 125 -6.89 -11.09 -3.29
N ILE A 126 -6.10 -10.06 -3.48
CA ILE A 126 -6.61 -8.70 -3.61
C ILE A 126 -7.15 -8.51 -5.02
N SER A 127 -8.40 -8.11 -5.14
CA SER A 127 -9.04 -7.84 -6.43
C SER A 127 -9.07 -6.37 -6.77
N ALA A 128 -9.05 -5.49 -5.75
CA ALA A 128 -9.04 -4.06 -5.96
C ALA A 128 -8.44 -3.38 -4.74
N LEU A 129 -7.74 -2.30 -4.99
CA LEU A 129 -7.11 -1.49 -3.95
C LEU A 129 -7.28 -0.03 -4.35
N ALA A 130 -7.74 0.78 -3.42
CA ALA A 130 -7.75 2.22 -3.61
C ALA A 130 -7.15 2.87 -2.38
N TRP A 131 -6.43 3.97 -2.57
CA TRP A 131 -5.91 4.69 -1.42
C TRP A 131 -5.80 6.18 -1.72
N GLU A 132 -5.77 6.92 -0.64
CA GLU A 132 -5.56 8.36 -0.70
C GLU A 132 -4.76 8.75 0.53
N ASP A 133 -3.64 9.45 0.30
CA ASP A 133 -2.84 9.99 1.39
C ASP A 133 -3.53 11.23 1.95
N GLU A 134 -3.43 11.43 3.26
CA GLU A 134 -3.91 12.67 3.85
C GLU A 134 -3.01 13.81 3.44
N PRO A 135 -3.57 15.00 3.24
CA PRO A 135 -2.73 16.16 2.94
C PRO A 135 -1.73 16.39 4.09
N THR A 136 -0.49 16.65 3.73
CA THR A 136 0.53 16.96 4.71
C THR A 136 0.28 18.35 5.25
N ALA A 137 0.24 18.47 6.59
CA ALA A 137 0.09 19.77 7.20
C ALA A 137 1.31 20.62 6.88
N VAL A 138 1.07 21.84 6.41
CA VAL A 138 2.16 22.76 6.11
C VAL A 138 2.52 23.53 7.36
N LEU A 139 3.75 23.34 7.83
CA LEU A 139 4.24 24.09 8.98
C LEU A 139 4.63 25.50 8.52
N PRO A 140 4.43 26.49 9.37
CA PRO A 140 4.80 27.86 8.97
C PRO A 140 6.24 28.00 8.54
N SER A 141 7.15 27.22 9.10
CA SER A 141 8.57 27.30 8.80
C SER A 141 8.97 26.39 7.64
N ASP A 142 8.05 25.66 7.03
CA ASP A 142 8.37 24.70 6.00
C ASP A 142 7.29 24.69 4.92
N PRO A 143 7.31 25.66 4.03
CA PRO A 143 6.30 25.75 2.97
C PRO A 143 6.37 24.63 1.96
N LYS A 144 7.38 23.79 2.01
CA LYS A 144 7.53 22.70 1.04
C LYS A 144 6.94 21.40 1.52
N SER A 145 6.44 21.36 2.74
CA SER A 145 5.87 20.13 3.29
C SER A 145 4.55 19.76 2.63
N SER A 146 4.01 20.59 1.77
CA SER A 146 2.78 20.32 1.07
C SER A 146 2.91 19.18 0.09
N VAL A 147 4.10 18.77 -0.24
CA VAL A 147 4.30 17.67 -1.19
C VAL A 147 3.84 16.40 -0.56
N SER A 148 2.84 15.78 -1.15
CA SER A 148 2.39 14.49 -0.67
C SER A 148 2.42 13.53 -1.84
N ARG A 149 2.38 12.40 -1.59
CA ARG A 149 2.33 11.49 -2.63
C ARG A 149 2.64 10.24 -2.29
#